data_f4f74816f2b62c43ccee02b408b9a3f3
#
_entry.id   f4f74816f2b62c43ccee02b408b9a3f3
#
_cell.length_a   1.000
_cell.length_b   1.000
_cell.length_c   1.000
_cell.angle_alpha   90.00
_cell.angle_beta   90.00
_cell.angle_gamma   90.00
#
_symmetry.space_group_name_H-M   'P 1'
#
loop_
_entity.id
_entity.type
_entity.pdbx_description
1 polymer ?
#
loop_
_entity_poly.entity_id
_entity_poly.type
_entity_poly.pdbx_seq_one_letter_code
_entity_poly.pdbx_strand_id
1 'polypeptide(L)'
;MEMANASGCQFVFAMHQIPLLEGVTEYATQGIFPGGATNNQRFFEPTVTFAAALSEAQRMLLWDPQTSGGLLLAIPRDRVQAFQQACQDRAQACWVIGEVRDGQGITVLP
;
A
#
# COMPACT_ATOMS: atom_id res chain seq x y z
N MET A 1 -7.15 -3.05 4.04
CA MET A 1 -7.82 -4.23 4.64
C MET A 1 -9.32 -4.31 4.32
N GLU A 2 -10.11 -3.29 4.57
CA GLU A 2 -11.57 -3.32 4.35
C GLU A 2 -11.92 -3.76 2.92
N MET A 3 -11.27 -3.20 1.90
CA MET A 3 -11.51 -3.56 0.52
C MET A 3 -11.14 -5.03 0.21
N ALA A 4 -10.02 -5.54 0.74
CA ALA A 4 -9.62 -6.94 0.58
C ALA A 4 -10.63 -7.89 1.25
N ASN A 5 -11.05 -7.59 2.47
CA ASN A 5 -12.04 -8.39 3.20
C ASN A 5 -13.41 -8.38 2.50
N ALA A 6 -13.87 -7.20 2.07
CA ALA A 6 -15.17 -7.06 1.42
C ALA A 6 -15.24 -7.74 0.04
N SER A 7 -14.11 -7.80 -0.67
CA SER A 7 -14.02 -8.47 -1.98
C SER A 7 -13.70 -9.96 -1.90
N GLY A 8 -13.25 -10.45 -0.73
CA GLY A 8 -12.79 -11.84 -0.59
C GLY A 8 -11.55 -12.18 -1.41
N CYS A 9 -10.71 -11.17 -1.69
CA CYS A 9 -9.51 -11.30 -2.50
C CYS A 9 -8.26 -11.05 -1.67
N GLN A 10 -7.12 -11.55 -2.16
CA GLN A 10 -5.80 -11.20 -1.65
C GLN A 10 -5.26 -9.98 -2.41
N PHE A 11 -4.77 -8.99 -1.67
CA PHE A 11 -4.05 -7.85 -2.24
C PHE A 11 -2.55 -8.04 -2.03
N VAL A 12 -1.78 -7.99 -3.11
CA VAL A 12 -0.31 -8.13 -3.08
C VAL A 12 0.30 -6.80 -3.49
N PHE A 13 1.00 -6.15 -2.56
CA PHE A 13 1.67 -4.87 -2.81
C PHE A 13 3.19 -5.08 -2.95
N ALA A 14 3.82 -4.28 -3.80
CA ALA A 14 5.27 -4.18 -3.92
C ALA A 14 5.74 -2.89 -3.25
N MET A 15 6.48 -3.00 -2.14
CA MET A 15 6.91 -1.84 -1.33
C MET A 15 7.66 -0.79 -2.15
N HIS A 16 8.55 -1.23 -3.05
CA HIS A 16 9.32 -0.32 -3.90
C HIS A 16 8.50 0.46 -4.94
N GLN A 17 7.23 0.06 -5.17
CA GLN A 17 6.31 0.74 -6.11
C GLN A 17 5.37 1.72 -5.39
N ILE A 18 5.33 1.70 -4.07
CA ILE A 18 4.48 2.60 -3.29
C ILE A 18 5.13 3.99 -3.26
N PRO A 19 4.45 5.02 -3.75
CA PRO A 19 4.98 6.38 -3.72
C PRO A 19 5.04 6.87 -2.28
N LEU A 20 6.22 7.34 -1.86
CA LEU A 20 6.45 7.94 -0.55
C LEU A 20 6.70 9.43 -0.72
N LEU A 21 6.25 10.22 0.25
CA LEU A 21 6.58 11.63 0.33
C LEU A 21 8.07 11.82 0.64
N GLU A 22 8.65 12.90 0.18
CA GLU A 22 10.02 13.27 0.47
C GLU A 22 10.26 13.36 1.98
N GLY A 23 11.37 12.81 2.47
CA GLY A 23 11.74 12.81 3.88
C GLY A 23 11.08 11.70 4.73
N VAL A 24 10.05 11.03 4.24
CA VAL A 24 9.32 10.00 5.02
C VAL A 24 10.24 8.85 5.44
N THR A 25 11.12 8.41 4.56
CA THR A 25 12.05 7.32 4.85
C THR A 25 13.04 7.69 5.96
N GLU A 26 13.53 8.92 5.96
CA GLU A 26 14.43 9.44 7.01
C GLU A 26 13.74 9.46 8.37
N TYR A 27 12.50 9.94 8.46
CA TYR A 27 11.73 9.92 9.70
C TYR A 27 11.45 8.47 10.16
N ALA A 28 11.09 7.59 9.23
CA ALA A 28 10.83 6.19 9.54
C ALA A 28 12.07 5.47 10.11
N THR A 29 13.26 5.72 9.55
CA THR A 29 14.52 5.14 10.07
C THR A 29 14.89 5.66 11.45
N GLN A 30 14.43 6.83 11.84
CA GLN A 30 14.56 7.39 13.17
C GLN A 30 13.46 6.92 14.15
N GLY A 31 12.55 6.07 13.69
CA GLY A 31 11.43 5.58 14.51
C GLY A 31 10.34 6.61 14.75
N ILE A 32 10.25 7.66 13.94
CA ILE A 32 9.26 8.72 14.08
C ILE A 32 8.01 8.35 13.29
N PHE A 33 6.94 7.98 14.00
CA PHE A 33 5.65 7.60 13.42
C PHE A 33 4.50 8.27 14.17
N PRO A 34 3.37 8.54 13.51
CA PRO A 34 2.18 9.00 14.22
C PRO A 34 1.66 7.94 15.17
N GLY A 35 1.12 8.35 16.33
CA GLY A 35 0.64 7.42 17.36
C GLY A 35 -0.43 6.44 16.86
N GLY A 36 -1.21 6.82 15.85
CA GLY A 36 -2.18 5.94 15.22
C GLY A 36 -1.58 4.75 14.46
N ALA A 37 -0.32 4.85 14.00
CA ALA A 37 0.34 3.76 13.28
C ALA A 37 0.47 2.49 14.14
N THR A 38 0.83 2.64 15.41
CA THR A 38 0.91 1.50 16.34
C THR A 38 -0.46 0.86 16.59
N ASN A 39 -1.52 1.65 16.64
CA ASN A 39 -2.88 1.12 16.79
C ASN A 39 -3.31 0.36 15.54
N ASN A 40 -3.05 0.89 14.35
CA ASN A 40 -3.31 0.23 13.07
C ASN A 40 -2.52 -1.08 12.96
N GLN A 41 -1.23 -1.07 13.31
CA GLN A 41 -0.41 -2.27 13.36
C GLN A 41 -1.06 -3.34 14.21
N ARG A 42 -1.35 -3.06 15.48
CA ARG A 42 -1.94 -4.04 16.42
C ARG A 42 -3.24 -4.63 15.92
N PHE A 43 -4.06 -3.82 15.25
CA PHE A 43 -5.38 -4.25 14.77
C PHE A 43 -5.30 -5.09 13.49
N PHE A 44 -4.46 -4.70 12.52
CA PHE A 44 -4.44 -5.30 11.19
C PHE A 44 -3.32 -6.30 10.95
N GLU A 45 -2.24 -6.30 11.76
CA GLU A 45 -1.08 -7.18 11.60
C GLU A 45 -1.43 -8.67 11.45
N PRO A 46 -2.42 -9.23 12.18
CA PRO A 46 -2.80 -10.65 12.01
C PRO A 46 -3.27 -11.03 10.61
N THR A 47 -3.63 -10.05 9.80
CA THR A 47 -4.21 -10.23 8.45
C THR A 47 -3.29 -9.74 7.33
N VAL A 48 -2.07 -9.31 7.68
CA VAL A 48 -1.06 -8.81 6.73
C VAL A 48 0.21 -9.65 6.82
N THR A 49 0.67 -10.15 5.69
CA THR A 49 1.94 -10.89 5.60
C THR A 49 3.00 -10.00 4.98
N PHE A 50 4.08 -9.76 5.69
CA PHE A 50 5.25 -9.03 5.19
C PHE A 50 6.36 -9.99 4.78
N ALA A 51 6.98 -9.77 3.62
CA ALA A 51 8.19 -10.47 3.26
C ALA A 51 9.31 -10.19 4.30
N ALA A 52 10.11 -11.21 4.61
CA ALA A 52 11.17 -11.12 5.62
C ALA A 52 12.24 -10.05 5.30
N ALA A 53 12.42 -9.73 4.02
CA ALA A 53 13.37 -8.71 3.56
C ALA A 53 12.95 -7.27 3.89
N LEU A 54 11.68 -7.02 4.24
CA LEU A 54 11.21 -5.68 4.60
C LEU A 54 11.67 -5.31 6.00
N SER A 55 12.30 -4.15 6.13
CA SER A 55 12.70 -3.59 7.42
C SER A 55 11.49 -3.20 8.26
N GLU A 56 11.67 -3.08 9.57
CA GLU A 56 10.63 -2.60 10.49
C GLU A 56 10.13 -1.20 10.09
N ALA A 57 11.04 -0.30 9.73
CA ALA A 57 10.68 1.04 9.26
C ALA A 57 9.75 1.02 8.04
N GLN A 58 10.03 0.15 7.05
CA GLN A 58 9.18 -0.02 5.87
C GLN A 58 7.79 -0.56 6.23
N ARG A 59 7.72 -1.54 7.14
CA ARG A 59 6.44 -2.08 7.62
C ARG A 59 5.62 -1.03 8.35
N MET A 60 6.27 -0.24 9.21
CA MET A 60 5.62 0.82 9.99
C MET A 60 5.04 1.93 9.11
N LEU A 61 5.67 2.27 7.99
CA LEU A 61 5.12 3.25 7.03
C LEU A 61 3.75 2.86 6.49
N LEU A 62 3.48 1.56 6.34
CA LEU A 62 2.21 1.07 5.80
C LEU A 62 1.07 1.05 6.82
N TRP A 63 1.37 1.34 8.09
CA TRP A 63 0.38 1.50 9.14
C TRP A 63 -0.04 2.95 9.40
N ASP A 64 0.46 3.88 8.57
CA ASP A 64 0.14 5.31 8.73
C ASP A 64 -1.38 5.56 8.67
N PRO A 65 -1.96 6.26 9.67
CA PRO A 65 -3.39 6.59 9.69
C PRO A 65 -3.72 7.77 8.76
N GLN A 66 -3.41 7.63 7.49
CA GLN A 66 -3.49 8.69 6.49
C GLN A 66 -4.94 9.08 6.21
N THR A 67 -5.29 10.36 6.42
CA THR A 67 -6.66 10.87 6.21
C THR A 67 -6.86 11.57 4.87
N SER A 68 -5.78 11.97 4.22
CA SER A 68 -5.80 12.71 2.94
C SER A 68 -4.87 12.07 1.92
N GLY A 69 -4.95 10.76 1.76
CA GLY A 69 -4.22 10.01 0.75
C GLY A 69 -4.89 10.06 -0.62
N GLY A 70 -4.29 9.39 -1.57
CA GLY A 70 -4.87 9.16 -2.89
C GLY A 70 -5.98 8.10 -2.88
N LEU A 71 -6.44 7.76 -4.07
CA LEU A 71 -7.39 6.65 -4.27
C LEU A 71 -6.63 5.36 -4.54
N LEU A 72 -7.02 4.28 -3.86
CA LEU A 72 -6.62 2.92 -4.21
C LEU A 72 -7.69 2.32 -5.12
N LEU A 73 -7.29 1.93 -6.33
CA LEU A 73 -8.19 1.41 -7.35
C LEU A 73 -7.77 0.02 -7.79
N ALA A 74 -8.72 -0.91 -7.85
CA ALA A 74 -8.54 -2.20 -8.50
C ALA A 74 -9.02 -2.09 -9.96
N ILE A 75 -8.09 -2.18 -10.89
CA ILE A 75 -8.35 -2.03 -12.33
C ILE A 75 -8.17 -3.40 -13.02
N PRO A 76 -9.11 -3.84 -13.87
CA PRO A 76 -8.93 -5.05 -14.67
C PRO A 76 -7.63 -4.99 -15.48
N ARG A 77 -6.90 -6.10 -15.54
CA ARG A 77 -5.55 -6.16 -16.11
C ARG A 77 -5.49 -5.63 -17.56
N ASP A 78 -6.50 -5.96 -18.36
CA ASP A 78 -6.64 -5.51 -19.74
C ASP A 78 -6.97 -4.00 -19.88
N ARG A 79 -7.33 -3.33 -18.78
CA ARG A 79 -7.66 -1.90 -18.74
C ARG A 79 -6.56 -1.03 -18.13
N VAL A 80 -5.56 -1.62 -17.49
CA VAL A 80 -4.51 -0.86 -16.78
C VAL A 80 -3.80 0.13 -17.69
N GLN A 81 -3.39 -0.31 -18.89
CA GLN A 81 -2.68 0.55 -19.85
C GLN A 81 -3.54 1.75 -20.29
N ALA A 82 -4.80 1.51 -20.62
CA ALA A 82 -5.71 2.58 -21.02
C ALA A 82 -5.98 3.56 -19.86
N PHE A 83 -6.08 3.06 -18.63
CA PHE A 83 -6.23 3.89 -17.44
C PHE A 83 -5.00 4.76 -17.20
N GLN A 84 -3.78 4.18 -17.26
CA GLN A 84 -2.54 4.94 -17.10
C GLN A 84 -2.39 6.02 -18.17
N GLN A 85 -2.73 5.73 -19.43
CA GLN A 85 -2.74 6.73 -20.50
C GLN A 85 -3.72 7.87 -20.19
N ALA A 86 -4.93 7.55 -19.75
CA ALA A 86 -5.92 8.56 -19.38
C ALA A 86 -5.49 9.45 -18.20
N CYS A 87 -4.72 8.90 -17.25
CA CYS A 87 -4.10 9.68 -16.18
C CYS A 87 -3.02 10.61 -16.73
N GLN A 88 -2.14 10.09 -17.59
CA GLN A 88 -1.08 10.86 -18.21
C GLN A 88 -1.61 12.03 -19.04
N ASP A 89 -2.65 11.80 -19.85
CA ASP A 89 -3.31 12.83 -20.68
C ASP A 89 -3.88 13.99 -19.83
N ARG A 90 -4.13 13.72 -18.54
CA ARG A 90 -4.68 14.69 -17.57
C ARG A 90 -3.66 15.22 -16.59
N ALA A 91 -2.37 14.90 -16.79
CA ALA A 91 -1.29 15.19 -15.84
C ALA A 91 -1.61 14.72 -14.41
N GLN A 92 -2.37 13.62 -14.28
CA GLN A 92 -2.70 12.99 -13.01
C GLN A 92 -1.67 11.91 -12.69
N ALA A 93 -1.01 12.03 -11.53
CA ALA A 93 -0.10 11.01 -11.05
C ALA A 93 -0.84 9.67 -10.80
N CYS A 94 -0.22 8.57 -11.22
CA CYS A 94 -0.78 7.22 -11.12
C CYS A 94 0.37 6.20 -10.99
N TRP A 95 0.25 5.29 -10.03
CA TRP A 95 1.24 4.24 -9.78
C TRP A 95 0.56 2.88 -9.74
N VAL A 96 1.18 1.88 -10.35
CA VAL A 96 0.80 0.48 -10.14
C VAL A 96 1.60 -0.03 -8.95
N ILE A 97 0.94 -0.21 -7.82
CA ILE A 97 1.59 -0.54 -6.54
C ILE A 97 1.44 -2.02 -6.15
N GLY A 98 0.75 -2.80 -6.99
CA GLY A 98 0.51 -4.21 -6.70
C GLY A 98 -0.55 -4.82 -7.58
N GLU A 99 -1.05 -5.95 -7.18
CA GLU A 99 -2.08 -6.70 -7.89
C GLU A 99 -3.08 -7.36 -6.94
N VAL A 100 -4.25 -7.70 -7.46
CA VAL A 100 -5.27 -8.51 -6.77
C VAL A 100 -5.19 -9.93 -7.27
N ARG A 101 -5.24 -10.90 -6.35
CA ARG A 101 -5.19 -12.35 -6.61
C ARG A 101 -6.32 -13.08 -5.91
N ASP A 102 -6.53 -14.34 -6.28
CA ASP A 102 -7.32 -15.26 -5.49
C ASP A 102 -6.65 -15.48 -4.13
N GLY A 103 -7.44 -15.48 -3.06
CA GLY A 103 -6.93 -15.62 -1.69
C GLY A 103 -7.58 -14.64 -0.72
N GLN A 104 -6.92 -14.38 0.39
CA GLN A 104 -7.42 -13.48 1.42
C GLN A 104 -6.30 -12.65 2.04
N GLY A 105 -6.65 -11.50 2.59
CA GLY A 105 -5.72 -10.63 3.32
C GLY A 105 -4.81 -9.81 2.42
N ILE A 106 -3.71 -9.35 2.99
CA ILE A 106 -2.72 -8.53 2.31
C ILE A 106 -1.34 -9.20 2.41
N THR A 107 -0.59 -9.17 1.31
CA THR A 107 0.83 -9.52 1.29
C THR A 107 1.63 -8.33 0.80
N VAL A 108 2.73 -8.02 1.47
CA VAL A 108 3.67 -6.97 1.04
C VAL A 108 5.01 -7.60 0.70
N LEU A 109 5.44 -7.39 -0.53
CA LEU A 109 6.72 -7.82 -1.09
C LEU A 109 7.71 -6.64 -1.10
N PRO A 110 9.03 -6.88 -1.22
CA PRO A 110 10.05 -5.84 -1.31
C PRO A 110 9.86 -4.85 -2.44
#